data_1027c0617d27ac79d1dd3faa9f12072c
#
_entry.id   1027c0617d27ac79d1dd3faa9f12072c
#
_cell.length_a   1.000
_cell.length_b   1.000
_cell.length_c   1.000
_cell.angle_alpha   90.00
_cell.angle_beta   90.00
_cell.angle_gamma   90.00
#
_symmetry.space_group_name_H-M   'P 1'
#
loop_
_entity.id
_entity.type
_entity.pdbx_description
1 polymer ?
#
loop_
_entity_poly.entity_id
_entity_poly.type
_entity_poly.pdbx_seq_one_letter_code
_entity_poly.pdbx_strand_id
1 'polypeptide(L)'
;MSQQSSLSFTSSIDSSLLVRDVAGSYRPAEPAEVLQAALRVLEGQLRGTEMLSSPQAVRDFLRIKLGTLEHEVFAVIHLDAQHRVIEYVEMFRGTVTHTPVYPREVVKEALAHNTAAIVLVHNHPSGVAEPSRADEHLTQTLKSALSLVDVRVIDHL
;
A
#
# COMPACT_ATOMS: atom_id res chain seq x y z
N MET A 1 15.47 -41.60 10.31
CA MET A 1 15.95 -40.85 9.14
C MET A 1 14.74 -40.26 8.45
N SER A 2 14.41 -38.98 8.80
CA SER A 2 13.27 -38.26 8.22
C SER A 2 13.79 -37.46 7.04
N GLN A 3 13.36 -37.79 5.84
CA GLN A 3 13.59 -36.96 4.66
C GLN A 3 12.65 -35.77 4.71
N GLN A 4 13.21 -34.61 4.97
CA GLN A 4 12.53 -33.32 4.70
C GLN A 4 12.54 -33.12 3.19
N SER A 5 11.37 -33.30 2.54
CA SER A 5 11.16 -32.87 1.16
C SER A 5 11.06 -31.37 1.14
N SER A 6 12.10 -30.68 0.68
CA SER A 6 12.07 -29.28 0.35
C SER A 6 11.14 -29.10 -0.85
N LEU A 7 9.97 -28.45 -0.63
CA LEU A 7 9.11 -27.98 -1.70
C LEU A 7 9.82 -26.81 -2.39
N SER A 8 10.49 -27.07 -3.50
CA SER A 8 10.98 -26.01 -4.38
C SER A 8 9.81 -25.47 -5.19
N PHE A 9 9.30 -24.30 -4.81
CA PHE A 9 8.41 -23.53 -5.65
C PHE A 9 9.21 -22.92 -6.81
N THR A 10 9.36 -23.67 -7.89
CA THR A 10 9.72 -23.09 -9.19
C THR A 10 8.46 -22.47 -9.74
N SER A 11 8.24 -21.17 -9.51
CA SER A 11 7.22 -20.40 -10.21
C SER A 11 7.67 -20.24 -11.66
N SER A 12 7.35 -21.21 -12.52
CA SER A 12 7.33 -20.96 -13.95
C SER A 12 6.14 -20.03 -14.22
N ILE A 13 6.39 -18.73 -14.34
CA ILE A 13 5.40 -17.83 -14.95
C ILE A 13 5.20 -18.38 -16.35
N ASP A 14 3.96 -18.78 -16.66
CA ASP A 14 3.59 -19.19 -18.00
C ASP A 14 4.07 -18.10 -18.97
N SER A 15 4.81 -18.50 -20.00
CA SER A 15 5.47 -17.64 -20.98
C SER A 15 4.52 -16.84 -21.88
N SER A 16 3.26 -16.69 -21.45
CA SER A 16 2.21 -15.95 -22.16
C SER A 16 2.37 -14.43 -22.12
N LEU A 17 3.11 -13.88 -21.13
CA LEU A 17 3.34 -12.45 -21.01
C LEU A 17 4.70 -12.07 -21.62
N LEU A 18 4.66 -11.23 -22.65
CA LEU A 18 5.84 -10.76 -23.37
C LEU A 18 6.05 -9.27 -23.17
N VAL A 19 7.28 -8.86 -22.98
CA VAL A 19 7.72 -7.46 -22.95
C VAL A 19 8.51 -7.16 -24.21
N ARG A 20 8.23 -6.01 -24.85
CA ARG A 20 9.01 -5.51 -25.97
C ARG A 20 10.23 -4.75 -25.42
N ASP A 21 11.41 -5.18 -25.80
CA ASP A 21 12.67 -4.52 -25.42
C ASP A 21 12.93 -3.23 -26.22
N VAL A 22 13.99 -2.52 -25.88
CA VAL A 22 14.39 -1.27 -26.56
C VAL A 22 14.82 -1.49 -28.02
N ALA A 23 15.21 -2.71 -28.38
CA ALA A 23 15.57 -3.09 -29.75
C ALA A 23 14.33 -3.49 -30.58
N GLY A 24 13.16 -3.55 -29.98
CA GLY A 24 11.90 -3.93 -30.61
C GLY A 24 11.61 -5.42 -30.63
N SER A 25 12.45 -6.25 -30.04
CA SER A 25 12.27 -7.69 -29.91
C SER A 25 11.37 -8.04 -28.71
N TYR A 26 10.65 -9.16 -28.79
CA TYR A 26 9.81 -9.65 -27.70
C TYR A 26 10.56 -10.71 -26.89
N ARG A 27 10.49 -10.60 -25.58
CA ARG A 27 10.98 -11.59 -24.62
C ARG A 27 9.95 -11.88 -23.54
N PRO A 28 10.03 -13.02 -22.84
CA PRO A 28 9.20 -13.26 -21.64
C PRO A 28 9.37 -12.14 -20.61
N ALA A 29 8.27 -11.76 -19.99
CA ALA A 29 8.28 -10.78 -18.90
C ALA A 29 8.89 -11.38 -17.62
N GLU A 30 9.74 -10.62 -16.94
CA GLU A 30 10.22 -10.98 -15.62
C GLU A 30 9.12 -10.76 -14.58
N PRO A 31 9.08 -11.54 -13.46
CA PRO A 31 8.07 -11.39 -12.41
C PRO A 31 7.89 -9.95 -11.91
N ALA A 32 9.00 -9.24 -11.71
CA ALA A 32 8.98 -7.84 -11.27
C ALA A 32 8.31 -6.90 -12.29
N GLU A 33 8.49 -7.13 -13.59
CA GLU A 33 7.86 -6.33 -14.65
C GLU A 33 6.35 -6.55 -14.68
N VAL A 34 5.90 -7.79 -14.46
CA VAL A 34 4.47 -8.13 -14.36
C VAL A 34 3.83 -7.41 -13.16
N LEU A 35 4.47 -7.47 -11.99
CA LEU A 35 3.99 -6.79 -10.78
C LEU A 35 3.94 -5.28 -10.95
N GLN A 36 4.97 -4.67 -11.54
CA GLN A 36 4.97 -3.23 -11.83
C GLN A 36 3.89 -2.83 -12.83
N ALA A 37 3.63 -3.64 -13.84
CA ALA A 37 2.55 -3.39 -14.80
C ALA A 37 1.19 -3.47 -14.11
N ALA A 38 0.97 -4.49 -13.27
CA ALA A 38 -0.26 -4.64 -12.49
C ALA A 38 -0.48 -3.46 -11.55
N LEU A 39 0.55 -3.00 -10.84
CA LEU A 39 0.46 -1.81 -9.97
C LEU A 39 0.04 -0.57 -10.74
N ARG A 40 0.64 -0.28 -11.90
CA ARG A 40 0.25 0.88 -12.72
C ARG A 40 -1.21 0.82 -13.18
N VAL A 41 -1.70 -0.36 -13.53
CA VAL A 41 -3.12 -0.55 -13.90
C VAL A 41 -4.04 -0.26 -12.71
N LEU A 42 -3.71 -0.82 -11.54
CA LEU A 42 -4.50 -0.63 -10.31
C LEU A 42 -4.46 0.82 -9.83
N GLU A 43 -3.30 1.48 -9.85
CA GLU A 43 -3.16 2.91 -9.53
C GLU A 43 -4.06 3.76 -10.45
N GLY A 44 -4.05 3.48 -11.75
CA GLY A 44 -4.91 4.16 -12.72
C GLY A 44 -6.41 3.94 -12.48
N GLN A 45 -6.79 2.77 -11.98
CA GLN A 45 -8.17 2.46 -11.62
C GLN A 45 -8.62 3.11 -10.30
N LEU A 46 -7.68 3.25 -9.34
CA LEU A 46 -7.99 3.83 -8.03
C LEU A 46 -8.11 5.35 -8.06
N ARG A 47 -7.26 6.04 -8.84
CA ARG A 47 -7.23 7.51 -8.88
C ARG A 47 -8.56 8.08 -9.40
N GLY A 48 -9.19 8.95 -8.62
CA GLY A 48 -10.49 9.54 -8.92
C GLY A 48 -11.68 8.61 -8.70
N THR A 49 -11.47 7.36 -8.28
CA THR A 49 -12.54 6.41 -7.94
C THR A 49 -12.94 6.58 -6.49
N GLU A 50 -14.25 6.49 -6.21
CA GLU A 50 -14.74 6.46 -4.84
C GLU A 50 -14.25 5.18 -4.13
N MET A 51 -13.47 5.36 -3.06
CA MET A 51 -12.82 4.26 -2.34
C MET A 51 -13.83 3.23 -1.81
N LEU A 52 -14.98 3.70 -1.34
CA LEU A 52 -16.04 2.84 -0.79
C LEU A 52 -16.76 2.01 -1.86
N SER A 53 -16.73 2.43 -3.13
CA SER A 53 -17.34 1.69 -4.24
C SER A 53 -16.46 0.54 -4.75
N SER A 54 -15.16 0.54 -4.44
CA SER A 54 -14.22 -0.49 -4.90
C SER A 54 -13.23 -0.96 -3.81
N PRO A 55 -13.71 -1.51 -2.66
CA PRO A 55 -12.84 -1.94 -1.57
C PRO A 55 -11.88 -3.06 -1.98
N GLN A 56 -12.29 -3.90 -2.96
CA GLN A 56 -11.44 -4.99 -3.44
C GLN A 56 -10.24 -4.47 -4.24
N ALA A 57 -10.44 -3.48 -5.12
CA ALA A 57 -9.34 -2.88 -5.88
C ALA A 57 -8.29 -2.23 -4.97
N VAL A 58 -8.73 -1.58 -3.88
CA VAL A 58 -7.82 -1.03 -2.86
C VAL A 58 -7.01 -2.14 -2.19
N ARG A 59 -7.65 -3.22 -1.77
CA ARG A 59 -6.97 -4.37 -1.16
C ARG A 59 -5.98 -5.03 -2.11
N ASP A 60 -6.34 -5.22 -3.36
CA ASP A 60 -5.46 -5.84 -4.36
C ASP A 60 -4.25 -4.95 -4.66
N PHE A 61 -4.45 -3.64 -4.78
CA PHE A 61 -3.37 -2.68 -4.90
C PHE A 61 -2.41 -2.76 -3.70
N LEU A 62 -2.93 -2.69 -2.46
CA LEU A 62 -2.12 -2.73 -1.25
C LEU A 62 -1.37 -4.05 -1.08
N ARG A 63 -1.99 -5.18 -1.43
CA ARG A 63 -1.34 -6.50 -1.40
C ARG A 63 -0.13 -6.56 -2.33
N ILE A 64 -0.26 -6.05 -3.56
CA ILE A 64 0.85 -6.05 -4.51
C ILE A 64 1.90 -5.03 -4.09
N LYS A 65 1.48 -3.87 -3.60
CA LYS A 65 2.37 -2.76 -3.23
C LYS A 65 3.21 -3.06 -2.00
N LEU A 66 2.60 -3.66 -0.97
CA LEU A 66 3.21 -3.84 0.34
C LEU A 66 3.56 -5.29 0.67
N GLY A 67 2.90 -6.26 0.04
CA GLY A 67 2.98 -7.67 0.44
C GLY A 67 4.34 -8.34 0.27
N THR A 68 5.25 -7.74 -0.51
CA THR A 68 6.61 -8.27 -0.72
C THR A 68 7.69 -7.51 0.05
N LEU A 69 7.29 -6.50 0.84
CA LEU A 69 8.24 -5.67 1.57
C LEU A 69 8.74 -6.41 2.84
N GLU A 70 10.06 -6.44 3.01
CA GLU A 70 10.73 -7.04 4.18
C GLU A 70 10.83 -6.06 5.37
N HIS A 71 10.28 -4.87 5.23
CA HIS A 71 10.28 -3.82 6.25
C HIS A 71 8.89 -3.20 6.37
N GLU A 72 8.62 -2.60 7.52
CA GLU A 72 7.40 -1.85 7.72
C GLU A 72 7.39 -0.55 6.91
N VAL A 73 6.25 -0.26 6.31
CA VAL A 73 5.95 1.01 5.66
C VAL A 73 4.64 1.53 6.25
N PHE A 74 4.64 2.80 6.63
CA PHE A 74 3.42 3.52 6.94
C PHE A 74 3.08 4.43 5.77
N ALA A 75 1.88 4.27 5.24
CA ALA A 75 1.38 5.00 4.09
C ALA A 75 0.01 5.64 4.38
N VAL A 76 -0.38 6.56 3.53
CA VAL A 76 -1.67 7.25 3.60
C VAL A 76 -2.32 7.25 2.23
N ILE A 77 -3.61 6.93 2.18
CA ILE A 77 -4.45 7.17 1.01
C ILE A 77 -5.21 8.47 1.26
N HIS A 78 -4.94 9.48 0.46
CA HIS A 78 -5.59 10.78 0.50
C HIS A 78 -6.90 10.74 -0.29
N LEU A 79 -7.98 11.29 0.30
CA LEU A 79 -9.31 11.29 -0.28
C LEU A 79 -9.89 12.72 -0.33
N ASP A 80 -10.67 13.00 -1.37
CA ASP A 80 -11.46 14.20 -1.47
C ASP A 80 -12.74 14.16 -0.62
N ALA A 81 -13.56 15.21 -0.71
CA ALA A 81 -14.82 15.31 0.07
C ALA A 81 -15.88 14.27 -0.34
N GLN A 82 -15.76 13.68 -1.51
CA GLN A 82 -16.59 12.56 -1.99
C GLN A 82 -15.93 11.20 -1.77
N HIS A 83 -14.85 11.12 -0.97
CA HIS A 83 -14.07 9.92 -0.71
C HIS A 83 -13.45 9.29 -1.97
N ARG A 84 -13.17 10.09 -2.99
CA ARG A 84 -12.42 9.62 -4.16
C ARG A 84 -10.92 9.69 -3.88
N VAL A 85 -10.19 8.71 -4.35
CA VAL A 85 -8.75 8.63 -4.15
C VAL A 85 -8.04 9.75 -4.91
N ILE A 86 -7.34 10.62 -4.18
CA ILE A 86 -6.45 11.65 -4.73
C ILE A 86 -5.09 11.02 -5.02
N GLU A 87 -4.45 10.44 -3.97
CA GLU A 87 -3.11 9.90 -4.06
C GLU A 87 -2.87 8.85 -2.95
N TYR A 88 -1.96 7.91 -3.23
CA TYR A 88 -1.36 7.02 -2.24
C TYR A 88 0.08 7.50 -1.98
N VAL A 89 0.43 7.74 -0.73
CA VAL A 89 1.75 8.25 -0.34
C VAL A 89 2.38 7.36 0.74
N GLU A 90 3.56 6.80 0.45
CA GLU A 90 4.39 6.14 1.46
C GLU A 90 5.12 7.22 2.27
N MET A 91 4.78 7.36 3.55
CA MET A 91 5.28 8.45 4.37
C MET A 91 6.50 8.08 5.21
N PHE A 92 6.47 6.89 5.78
CA PHE A 92 7.52 6.45 6.69
C PHE A 92 7.94 5.03 6.39
N ARG A 93 9.24 4.81 6.44
CA ARG A 93 9.83 3.48 6.34
C ARG A 93 10.48 3.13 7.69
N GLY A 94 10.09 2.00 8.20
CA GLY A 94 10.60 1.44 9.44
C GLY A 94 11.61 0.32 9.25
N THR A 95 11.74 -0.47 10.29
CA THR A 95 12.51 -1.70 10.32
C THR A 95 11.59 -2.92 10.13
N VAL A 96 11.99 -4.09 10.60
CA VAL A 96 11.17 -5.32 10.57
C VAL A 96 10.02 -5.26 11.60
N THR A 97 10.14 -4.44 12.64
CA THR A 97 9.25 -4.46 13.81
C THR A 97 8.68 -3.10 14.22
N HIS A 98 9.13 -2.01 13.62
CA HIS A 98 8.71 -0.67 14.05
C HIS A 98 8.93 0.38 12.97
N THR A 99 7.93 1.25 12.80
CA THR A 99 7.99 2.46 11.97
C THR A 99 7.68 3.69 12.80
N PRO A 100 8.61 4.64 12.98
CA PRO A 100 8.32 5.90 13.65
C PRO A 100 7.41 6.76 12.76
N VAL A 101 6.22 7.09 13.24
CA VAL A 101 5.26 7.95 12.54
C VAL A 101 5.14 9.28 13.27
N TYR A 102 5.32 10.36 12.55
CA TYR A 102 5.26 11.73 13.09
C TYR A 102 3.95 12.41 12.67
N PRO A 103 2.99 12.65 13.58
CA PRO A 103 1.70 13.26 13.26
C PRO A 103 1.82 14.59 12.51
N ARG A 104 2.83 15.40 12.85
CA ARG A 104 3.10 16.66 12.16
C ARG A 104 3.31 16.48 10.65
N GLU A 105 4.07 15.46 10.24
CA GLU A 105 4.34 15.22 8.83
C GLU A 105 3.09 14.69 8.10
N VAL A 106 2.27 13.86 8.77
CA VAL A 106 0.99 13.40 8.22
C VAL A 106 0.03 14.57 8.00
N VAL A 107 -0.05 15.51 8.95
CA VAL A 107 -0.87 16.73 8.80
C VAL A 107 -0.39 17.60 7.65
N LYS A 108 0.92 17.82 7.52
CA LYS A 108 1.50 18.60 6.41
C LYS A 108 1.17 17.99 5.05
N GLU A 109 1.30 16.67 4.93
CA GLU A 109 1.02 15.94 3.70
C GLU A 109 -0.47 16.02 3.34
N ALA A 110 -1.36 15.84 4.34
CA ALA A 110 -2.80 15.97 4.14
C ALA A 110 -3.20 17.38 3.63
N LEU A 111 -2.61 18.43 4.19
CA LEU A 111 -2.85 19.80 3.74
C LEU A 111 -2.28 20.06 2.33
N ALA A 112 -1.11 19.53 2.02
CA ALA A 112 -0.49 19.67 0.69
C ALA A 112 -1.34 19.05 -0.43
N HIS A 113 -2.07 17.97 -0.13
CA HIS A 113 -2.97 17.30 -1.06
C HIS A 113 -4.41 17.83 -1.04
N ASN A 114 -4.73 18.88 -0.25
CA ASN A 114 -6.10 19.36 -0.04
C ASN A 114 -7.06 18.22 0.36
N THR A 115 -6.61 17.36 1.24
CA THR A 115 -7.29 16.15 1.65
C THR A 115 -8.46 16.46 2.58
N ALA A 116 -9.63 15.88 2.32
CA ALA A 116 -10.80 15.96 3.21
C ALA A 116 -10.89 14.73 4.14
N ALA A 117 -10.36 13.59 3.70
CA ALA A 117 -10.32 12.37 4.50
C ALA A 117 -9.10 11.52 4.13
N ILE A 118 -8.65 10.67 5.06
CA ILE A 118 -7.55 9.74 4.82
C ILE A 118 -7.89 8.33 5.29
N VAL A 119 -7.21 7.37 4.68
CA VAL A 119 -7.07 6.02 5.20
C VAL A 119 -5.61 5.79 5.54
N LEU A 120 -5.37 5.34 6.76
CA LEU A 120 -4.04 4.94 7.22
C LEU A 120 -3.76 3.52 6.75
N VAL A 121 -2.53 3.25 6.36
CA VAL A 121 -2.11 1.94 5.85
C VAL A 121 -0.76 1.61 6.43
N HIS A 122 -0.59 0.37 6.92
CA HIS A 122 0.74 -0.15 7.23
C HIS A 122 0.79 -1.66 7.00
N ASN A 123 1.98 -2.19 6.73
CA ASN A 123 2.20 -3.61 6.61
C ASN A 123 2.98 -4.14 7.81
N HIS A 124 2.72 -5.41 8.13
CA HIS A 124 3.50 -6.18 9.10
C HIS A 124 4.31 -7.26 8.37
N PRO A 125 5.63 -7.12 8.20
CA PRO A 125 6.46 -8.15 7.56
C PRO A 125 6.41 -9.50 8.27
N SER A 126 6.05 -9.51 9.57
CA SER A 126 5.81 -10.74 10.34
C SER A 126 4.62 -11.57 9.88
N GLY A 127 3.74 -11.01 9.03
CA GLY A 127 2.51 -11.63 8.55
C GLY A 127 1.35 -11.64 9.55
N VAL A 128 1.51 -11.01 10.73
CA VAL A 128 0.42 -10.85 11.71
C VAL A 128 -0.41 -9.63 11.33
N ALA A 129 -1.66 -9.85 10.91
CA ALA A 129 -2.55 -8.78 10.45
C ALA A 129 -3.30 -8.05 11.60
N GLU A 130 -3.19 -8.53 12.85
CA GLU A 130 -3.83 -7.89 13.98
C GLU A 130 -3.11 -6.60 14.37
N PRO A 131 -3.84 -5.48 14.56
CA PRO A 131 -3.23 -4.23 14.98
C PRO A 131 -2.65 -4.37 16.40
N SER A 132 -1.47 -3.83 16.60
CA SER A 132 -0.88 -3.73 17.93
C SER A 132 -1.52 -2.60 18.74
N ARG A 133 -1.30 -2.60 20.06
CA ARG A 133 -1.70 -1.46 20.92
C ARG A 133 -1.03 -0.14 20.50
N ALA A 134 0.16 -0.22 19.94
CA ALA A 134 0.86 0.95 19.41
C ALA A 134 0.15 1.51 18.18
N ASP A 135 -0.34 0.65 17.27
CA ASP A 135 -1.09 1.05 16.08
C ASP A 135 -2.43 1.69 16.46
N GLU A 136 -3.13 1.13 17.45
CA GLU A 136 -4.36 1.72 18.00
C GLU A 136 -4.11 3.11 18.58
N HIS A 137 -3.05 3.26 19.39
CA HIS A 137 -2.67 4.54 19.97
C HIS A 137 -2.28 5.57 18.89
N LEU A 138 -1.49 5.17 17.92
CA LEU A 138 -1.12 5.99 16.78
C LEU A 138 -2.36 6.46 16.00
N THR A 139 -3.30 5.55 15.74
CA THR A 139 -4.56 5.87 15.06
C THR A 139 -5.34 6.96 15.81
N GLN A 140 -5.46 6.85 17.14
CA GLN A 140 -6.15 7.88 17.95
C GLN A 140 -5.41 9.22 17.95
N THR A 141 -4.08 9.19 18.02
CA THR A 141 -3.26 10.40 17.96
C THR A 141 -3.42 11.10 16.61
N LEU A 142 -3.40 10.37 15.50
CA LEU A 142 -3.60 10.93 14.17
C LEU A 142 -5.03 11.44 13.96
N LYS A 143 -6.05 10.72 14.45
CA LYS A 143 -7.44 11.19 14.43
C LYS A 143 -7.56 12.55 15.13
N SER A 144 -6.97 12.69 16.32
CA SER A 144 -7.01 13.93 17.08
C SER A 144 -6.29 15.07 16.38
N ALA A 145 -5.09 14.83 15.84
CA ALA A 145 -4.29 15.85 15.15
C ALA A 145 -4.96 16.33 13.85
N LEU A 146 -5.47 15.40 13.04
CA LEU A 146 -6.09 15.70 11.75
C LEU A 146 -7.45 16.36 11.88
N SER A 147 -8.22 16.04 12.94
CA SER A 147 -9.50 16.71 13.21
C SER A 147 -9.36 18.22 13.46
N LEU A 148 -8.20 18.69 13.93
CA LEU A 148 -7.92 20.13 14.13
C LEU A 148 -7.79 20.91 12.81
N VAL A 149 -7.62 20.22 11.71
CA VAL A 149 -7.49 20.79 10.36
C VAL A 149 -8.56 20.25 9.40
N ASP A 150 -9.70 19.83 9.96
CA ASP A 150 -10.87 19.33 9.21
C ASP A 150 -10.62 18.12 8.31
N VAL A 151 -9.59 17.31 8.62
CA VAL A 151 -9.30 16.06 7.91
C VAL A 151 -9.76 14.86 8.74
N ARG A 152 -10.55 13.98 8.13
CA ARG A 152 -11.10 12.79 8.81
C ARG A 152 -10.25 11.55 8.53
N VAL A 153 -9.94 10.78 9.57
CA VAL A 153 -9.41 9.41 9.42
C VAL A 153 -10.60 8.45 9.32
N ILE A 154 -10.77 7.83 8.15
CA ILE A 154 -11.91 6.92 7.88
C ILE A 154 -11.59 5.52 8.37
N ASP A 155 -10.40 5.00 8.04
CA ASP A 155 -10.00 3.63 8.34
C ASP A 155 -8.50 3.52 8.57
N HIS A 156 -8.05 2.35 9.09
CA HIS A 156 -6.66 1.94 9.21
C HIS A 156 -6.55 0.46 8.78
N LEU A 157 -5.85 0.21 7.66
CA LEU A 157 -5.72 -1.07 6.97
C LEU A 157 -4.33 -1.67 7.19
#